data_6b24a58eda4ccb39f769b4ff4788ac5e
#
_entry.id   6b24a58eda4ccb39f769b4ff4788ac5e
#
_cell.length_a   1.000
_cell.length_b   1.000
_cell.length_c   1.000
_cell.angle_alpha   90.00
_cell.angle_beta   90.00
_cell.angle_gamma   90.00
#
_symmetry.space_group_name_H-M   'P 1'
#
loop_
_entity.id
_entity.type
_entity.pdbx_description
1 polymer ?
#
loop_
_entity_poly.entity_id
_entity_poly.type
_entity_poly.pdbx_seq_one_letter_code
_entity_poly.pdbx_strand_id
1 'polypeptide(L)'
;MNWEIPDVQVGFRKGRGTRDQVANICWIIEKARELQENIYICFIDHVKAFDCVDHYKMWDVLKEMGVTDHLTCLLRNLYAGQEETVRTFHGTNDWFKIRKGVQLWQSILSPSLFNLYAEYIMQNVRVDKSQAGIKISGRNINNLRHADITLMAENEETLKNLKGEKG
;
A
#
# COMPACT_ATOMS: atom_id res chain seq x y z
N MET A 1 -15.74 -14.89 1.58
CA MET A 1 -15.56 -13.53 1.06
C MET A 1 -14.32 -13.57 0.16
N ASN A 2 -14.47 -13.38 -1.15
CA ASN A 2 -13.30 -13.35 -2.05
C ASN A 2 -12.63 -11.98 -1.88
N TRP A 3 -11.49 -11.96 -1.23
CA TRP A 3 -10.65 -10.77 -1.17
C TRP A 3 -9.86 -10.68 -2.46
N GLU A 4 -10.37 -9.93 -3.41
CA GLU A 4 -9.61 -9.55 -4.59
C GLU A 4 -8.90 -8.23 -4.30
N ILE A 5 -7.59 -8.20 -4.56
CA ILE A 5 -6.82 -6.96 -4.48
C ILE A 5 -7.37 -6.02 -5.56
N PRO A 6 -7.83 -4.81 -5.21
CA PRO A 6 -8.42 -3.88 -6.18
C PRO A 6 -7.47 -3.56 -7.35
N ASP A 7 -8.04 -3.22 -8.49
CA ASP A 7 -7.26 -2.86 -9.69
C ASP A 7 -6.40 -1.60 -9.52
N VAL A 8 -6.74 -0.75 -8.55
CA VAL A 8 -5.96 0.44 -8.18
C VAL A 8 -4.61 0.08 -7.54
N GLN A 9 -4.51 -1.12 -6.91
CA GLN A 9 -3.26 -1.66 -6.37
C GLN A 9 -2.50 -2.38 -7.46
N VAL A 10 -1.44 -1.78 -7.96
CA VAL A 10 -0.61 -2.32 -9.05
C VAL A 10 0.72 -2.86 -8.53
N GLY A 11 1.20 -2.37 -7.39
CA GLY A 11 2.47 -2.76 -6.80
C GLY A 11 2.55 -4.26 -6.50
N PHE A 12 3.67 -4.86 -6.86
CA PHE A 12 4.00 -6.27 -6.60
C PHE A 12 2.98 -7.29 -7.14
N ARG A 13 2.25 -6.94 -8.21
CA ARG A 13 1.35 -7.86 -8.93
C ARG A 13 1.99 -8.35 -10.21
N LYS A 14 1.77 -9.64 -10.53
CA LYS A 14 2.25 -10.24 -11.78
C LYS A 14 1.66 -9.52 -12.99
N GLY A 15 2.51 -9.10 -13.92
CA GLY A 15 2.10 -8.43 -15.15
C GLY A 15 1.71 -6.96 -14.99
N ARG A 16 1.94 -6.38 -13.81
CA ARG A 16 1.75 -4.96 -13.52
C ARG A 16 3.06 -4.34 -13.04
N GLY A 17 3.34 -3.10 -13.41
CA GLY A 17 4.58 -2.44 -13.05
C GLY A 17 4.44 -0.93 -12.93
N THR A 18 5.53 -0.28 -12.53
CA THR A 18 5.61 1.18 -12.38
C THR A 18 5.27 1.90 -13.70
N ARG A 19 5.64 1.32 -14.85
CA ARG A 19 5.31 1.88 -16.18
C ARG A 19 3.81 1.99 -16.40
N ASP A 20 3.02 1.01 -15.93
CA ASP A 20 1.56 1.03 -16.07
C ASP A 20 0.96 2.16 -15.22
N GLN A 21 1.51 2.39 -14.01
CA GLN A 21 1.06 3.51 -13.17
C GLN A 21 1.42 4.87 -13.77
N VAL A 22 2.61 5.02 -14.31
CA VAL A 22 3.00 6.25 -15.02
C VAL A 22 2.08 6.49 -16.20
N ALA A 23 1.78 5.47 -17.00
CA ALA A 23 0.85 5.56 -18.13
C ALA A 23 -0.56 5.96 -17.67
N ASN A 24 -1.05 5.39 -16.55
CA ASN A 24 -2.34 5.77 -15.98
C ASN A 24 -2.37 7.24 -15.55
N ILE A 25 -1.32 7.73 -14.88
CA ILE A 25 -1.22 9.14 -14.47
C ILE A 25 -1.19 10.06 -15.71
N CYS A 26 -0.37 9.74 -16.70
CA CYS A 26 -0.32 10.50 -17.95
C CYS A 26 -1.69 10.54 -18.63
N TRP A 27 -2.37 9.41 -18.73
CA TRP A 27 -3.70 9.33 -19.33
C TRP A 27 -4.72 10.19 -18.55
N ILE A 28 -4.69 10.16 -17.21
CA ILE A 28 -5.56 10.99 -16.36
C ILE A 28 -5.31 12.47 -16.63
N ILE A 29 -4.03 12.91 -16.69
CA ILE A 29 -3.67 14.29 -16.95
C ILE A 29 -4.13 14.74 -18.33
N GLU A 30 -3.96 13.88 -19.36
CA GLU A 30 -4.42 14.17 -20.72
C GLU A 30 -5.93 14.32 -20.78
N LYS A 31 -6.68 13.40 -20.12
CA LYS A 31 -8.16 13.47 -20.08
C LYS A 31 -8.67 14.69 -19.34
N ALA A 32 -8.07 15.05 -18.20
CA ALA A 32 -8.43 16.26 -17.48
C ALA A 32 -8.18 17.52 -18.35
N ARG A 33 -7.07 17.55 -19.10
CA ARG A 33 -6.78 18.65 -20.04
C ARG A 33 -7.80 18.72 -21.18
N GLU A 34 -8.19 17.58 -21.77
CA GLU A 34 -9.22 17.52 -22.80
C GLU A 34 -10.59 18.05 -22.29
N LEU A 35 -10.93 17.73 -21.04
CA LEU A 35 -12.18 18.15 -20.41
C LEU A 35 -12.10 19.55 -19.79
N GLN A 36 -10.93 20.19 -19.81
CA GLN A 36 -10.66 21.48 -19.16
C GLN A 36 -10.93 21.47 -17.64
N GLU A 37 -10.74 20.30 -17.00
CA GLU A 37 -10.90 20.12 -15.57
C GLU A 37 -9.57 20.29 -14.84
N ASN A 38 -9.62 20.92 -13.67
CA ASN A 38 -8.46 21.01 -12.79
C ASN A 38 -8.30 19.72 -12.03
N ILE A 39 -7.05 19.24 -11.93
CA ILE A 39 -6.71 18.10 -11.10
C ILE A 39 -5.63 18.47 -10.09
N TYR A 40 -5.82 17.99 -8.88
CA TYR A 40 -4.86 18.13 -7.77
C TYR A 40 -4.35 16.74 -7.42
N ILE A 41 -3.03 16.59 -7.41
CA ILE A 41 -2.36 15.30 -7.17
C ILE A 41 -1.46 15.44 -5.96
N CYS A 42 -1.53 14.48 -5.04
CA CYS A 42 -0.63 14.34 -3.90
C CYS A 42 0.06 12.98 -3.94
N PHE A 43 1.39 12.99 -3.90
CA PHE A 43 2.19 11.78 -3.78
C PHE A 43 2.55 11.57 -2.32
N ILE A 44 2.24 10.40 -1.78
CA ILE A 44 2.57 9.98 -0.43
C ILE A 44 3.62 8.88 -0.54
N ASP A 45 4.85 9.23 -0.20
CA ASP A 45 5.98 8.30 -0.14
C ASP A 45 6.04 7.67 1.26
N HIS A 46 6.10 6.35 1.31
CA HIS A 46 6.17 5.58 2.54
C HIS A 46 7.62 5.23 2.87
N VAL A 47 8.21 6.02 3.75
CA VAL A 47 9.57 5.74 4.24
C VAL A 47 9.59 4.36 4.88
N LYS A 48 10.39 3.43 4.31
CA LYS A 48 10.55 2.06 4.81
C LYS A 48 9.21 1.30 4.95
N ALA A 49 8.35 1.38 3.92
CA ALA A 49 7.00 0.81 3.94
C ALA A 49 6.97 -0.64 4.46
N PHE A 50 7.89 -1.48 4.01
CA PHE A 50 7.99 -2.89 4.43
C PHE A 50 8.50 -3.03 5.86
N ASP A 51 9.44 -2.20 6.29
CA ASP A 51 10.05 -2.28 7.64
C ASP A 51 9.07 -1.80 8.73
N CYS A 52 8.07 -1.00 8.35
CA CYS A 52 7.10 -0.43 9.29
C CYS A 52 5.92 -1.36 9.59
N VAL A 53 5.77 -2.48 8.89
CA VAL A 53 4.65 -3.42 9.11
C VAL A 53 4.74 -4.01 10.52
N ASP A 54 3.73 -3.74 11.34
CA ASP A 54 3.62 -4.31 12.67
C ASP A 54 3.08 -5.74 12.59
N HIS A 55 3.85 -6.72 13.09
CA HIS A 55 3.48 -8.13 13.01
C HIS A 55 2.16 -8.43 13.72
N TYR A 56 1.91 -7.85 14.90
CA TYR A 56 0.67 -8.12 15.64
C TYR A 56 -0.54 -7.63 14.84
N LYS A 57 -0.47 -6.40 14.35
CA LYS A 57 -1.54 -5.83 13.52
C LYS A 57 -1.73 -6.62 12.21
N MET A 58 -0.64 -7.09 11.61
CA MET A 58 -0.72 -7.91 10.40
C MET A 58 -1.49 -9.21 10.64
N TRP A 59 -1.28 -9.87 11.79
CA TRP A 59 -2.02 -11.09 12.13
C TRP A 59 -3.51 -10.84 12.33
N ASP A 60 -3.87 -9.73 12.96
CA ASP A 60 -5.27 -9.34 13.14
C ASP A 60 -5.92 -9.03 11.80
N VAL A 61 -5.22 -8.29 10.94
CA VAL A 61 -5.66 -8.00 9.56
C VAL A 61 -5.93 -9.29 8.78
N LEU A 62 -5.00 -10.25 8.78
CA LEU A 62 -5.19 -11.52 8.07
C LEU A 62 -6.42 -12.30 8.57
N LYS A 63 -6.68 -12.28 9.87
CA LYS A 63 -7.88 -12.89 10.46
C LYS A 63 -9.16 -12.20 10.02
N GLU A 64 -9.20 -10.86 10.08
CA GLU A 64 -10.34 -10.07 9.62
C GLU A 64 -10.62 -10.27 8.12
N MET A 65 -9.57 -10.47 7.34
CA MET A 65 -9.66 -10.82 5.93
C MET A 65 -10.10 -12.27 5.66
N GLY A 66 -10.31 -13.07 6.70
CA GLY A 66 -10.78 -14.45 6.59
C GLY A 66 -9.71 -15.47 6.22
N VAL A 67 -8.44 -15.12 6.41
CA VAL A 67 -7.34 -16.09 6.30
C VAL A 67 -7.48 -17.11 7.43
N THR A 68 -7.37 -18.39 7.09
CA THR A 68 -7.56 -19.48 8.08
C THR A 68 -6.54 -19.40 9.22
N ASP A 69 -6.96 -19.77 10.43
CA ASP A 69 -6.09 -19.78 11.60
C ASP A 69 -4.84 -20.65 11.40
N HIS A 70 -4.99 -21.77 10.68
CA HIS A 70 -3.87 -22.63 10.34
C HIS A 70 -2.79 -21.89 9.53
N LEU A 71 -3.18 -21.18 8.48
CA LEU A 71 -2.26 -20.42 7.63
C LEU A 71 -1.66 -19.24 8.40
N THR A 72 -2.46 -18.53 9.19
CA THR A 72 -2.00 -17.45 10.06
C THR A 72 -0.96 -17.94 11.08
N CYS A 73 -1.16 -19.15 11.64
CA CYS A 73 -0.23 -19.78 12.56
C CYS A 73 1.10 -20.13 11.87
N LEU A 74 1.05 -20.69 10.65
CA LEU A 74 2.26 -20.99 9.87
C LEU A 74 3.05 -19.71 9.57
N LEU A 75 2.37 -18.63 9.17
CA LEU A 75 3.00 -17.33 8.93
C LEU A 75 3.63 -16.76 10.20
N ARG A 76 2.92 -16.84 11.35
CA ARG A 76 3.48 -16.44 12.64
C ARG A 76 4.76 -17.18 12.97
N ASN A 77 4.77 -18.49 12.78
CA ASN A 77 5.95 -19.31 13.05
C ASN A 77 7.12 -18.94 12.13
N LEU A 78 6.84 -18.58 10.87
CA LEU A 78 7.86 -18.11 9.93
C LEU A 78 8.52 -16.80 10.39
N TYR A 79 7.76 -15.90 11.02
CA TYR A 79 8.24 -14.62 11.55
C TYR A 79 8.68 -14.68 13.03
N ALA A 80 8.40 -15.79 13.71
CA ALA A 80 8.75 -15.96 15.13
C ALA A 80 10.26 -16.17 15.29
N GLY A 81 10.85 -15.45 16.24
CA GLY A 81 12.25 -15.63 16.59
C GLY A 81 13.27 -15.20 15.54
N GLN A 82 12.85 -14.40 14.55
CA GLN A 82 13.78 -13.84 13.57
C GLN A 82 14.79 -12.90 14.25
N GLU A 83 16.06 -13.14 13.97
CA GLU A 83 17.17 -12.34 14.45
C GLU A 83 18.02 -11.92 13.26
N GLU A 84 18.56 -10.72 13.34
CA GLU A 84 19.48 -10.18 12.34
C GLU A 84 20.76 -9.67 12.98
N THR A 85 21.81 -9.62 12.17
CA THR A 85 23.07 -8.96 12.53
C THR A 85 23.54 -8.12 11.35
N VAL A 86 24.18 -7.00 11.65
CA VAL A 86 24.72 -6.09 10.64
C VAL A 86 26.23 -6.31 10.53
N ARG A 87 26.66 -6.62 9.31
CA ARG A 87 28.10 -6.72 8.99
C ARG A 87 28.62 -5.36 8.56
N THR A 88 29.58 -4.85 9.31
CA THR A 88 30.28 -3.59 9.01
C THR A 88 31.74 -3.87 8.61
N PHE A 89 32.46 -2.86 8.19
CA PHE A 89 33.92 -2.95 7.93
C PHE A 89 34.72 -3.29 9.21
N HIS A 90 34.15 -3.07 10.40
CA HIS A 90 34.76 -3.32 11.69
C HIS A 90 34.36 -4.67 12.31
N GLY A 91 33.52 -5.45 11.65
CA GLY A 91 33.00 -6.73 12.13
C GLY A 91 31.49 -6.83 12.09
N THR A 92 30.95 -7.86 12.73
CA THR A 92 29.49 -8.06 12.90
C THR A 92 29.06 -7.57 14.27
N ASN A 93 27.92 -6.91 14.33
CA ASN A 93 27.28 -6.55 15.59
C ASN A 93 26.62 -7.78 16.25
N ASP A 94 26.21 -7.64 17.51
CA ASP A 94 25.42 -8.64 18.20
C ASP A 94 24.08 -8.87 17.49
N TRP A 95 23.57 -10.10 17.59
CA TRP A 95 22.29 -10.45 17.03
C TRP A 95 21.15 -9.73 17.75
N PHE A 96 20.21 -9.16 17.00
CA PHE A 96 19.04 -8.49 17.55
C PHE A 96 17.75 -9.05 16.96
N LYS A 97 16.69 -9.08 17.79
CA LYS A 97 15.37 -9.60 17.39
C LYS A 97 14.62 -8.61 16.53
N ILE A 98 14.08 -9.12 15.42
CA ILE A 98 13.17 -8.36 14.56
C ILE A 98 11.77 -8.44 15.13
N ARG A 99 11.14 -7.29 15.34
CA ARG A 99 9.77 -7.18 15.86
C ARG A 99 8.80 -6.54 14.88
N LYS A 100 9.30 -5.96 13.80
CA LYS A 100 8.52 -5.26 12.77
C LYS A 100 9.14 -5.52 11.41
N GLY A 101 8.31 -5.34 10.39
CA GLY A 101 8.73 -5.44 9.01
C GLY A 101 8.44 -6.78 8.36
N VAL A 102 8.25 -6.74 7.05
CA VAL A 102 8.17 -7.93 6.19
C VAL A 102 9.43 -7.96 5.33
N GLN A 103 10.21 -9.03 5.45
CA GLN A 103 11.50 -9.15 4.78
C GLN A 103 11.34 -9.33 3.27
N LEU A 104 11.77 -8.35 2.49
CA LEU A 104 11.69 -8.37 1.03
C LEU A 104 12.56 -9.46 0.38
N TRP A 105 13.72 -9.72 0.98
CA TRP A 105 14.79 -10.49 0.32
C TRP A 105 14.68 -12.01 0.48
N GLN A 106 13.87 -12.50 1.40
CA GLN A 106 13.82 -13.93 1.74
C GLN A 106 12.48 -14.61 1.43
N SER A 107 11.44 -13.88 1.04
CA SER A 107 10.11 -14.46 0.90
C SER A 107 9.34 -13.88 -0.28
N ILE A 108 8.86 -14.76 -1.16
CA ILE A 108 7.86 -14.44 -2.19
C ILE A 108 6.54 -13.95 -1.56
N LEU A 109 6.31 -14.28 -0.28
CA LEU A 109 5.10 -13.94 0.46
C LEU A 109 5.10 -12.49 0.95
N SER A 110 6.26 -11.88 1.21
CA SER A 110 6.36 -10.55 1.79
C SER A 110 5.65 -9.45 0.98
N PRO A 111 5.79 -9.39 -0.35
CA PRO A 111 5.03 -8.43 -1.15
C PRO A 111 3.52 -8.66 -1.06
N SER A 112 3.07 -9.91 -1.00
CA SER A 112 1.65 -10.24 -0.87
C SER A 112 1.09 -9.86 0.50
N LEU A 113 1.83 -10.13 1.57
CA LEU A 113 1.47 -9.73 2.93
C LEU A 113 1.42 -8.20 3.07
N PHE A 114 2.39 -7.51 2.49
CA PHE A 114 2.39 -6.05 2.44
C PHE A 114 1.16 -5.51 1.71
N ASN A 115 0.84 -6.04 0.53
CA ASN A 115 -0.33 -5.61 -0.24
C ASN A 115 -1.64 -5.81 0.54
N LEU A 116 -1.79 -6.95 1.23
CA LEU A 116 -2.97 -7.20 2.06
C LEU A 116 -3.05 -6.22 3.23
N TYR A 117 -1.94 -5.98 3.91
CA TYR A 117 -1.86 -5.03 5.01
C TYR A 117 -2.14 -3.59 4.57
N ALA A 118 -1.56 -3.16 3.45
CA ALA A 118 -1.79 -1.85 2.87
C ALA A 118 -3.25 -1.66 2.45
N GLU A 119 -3.85 -2.69 1.82
CA GLU A 119 -5.27 -2.68 1.44
C GLU A 119 -6.19 -2.49 2.65
N TYR A 120 -5.95 -3.25 3.72
CA TYR A 120 -6.71 -3.11 4.95
C TYR A 120 -6.62 -1.68 5.53
N ILE A 121 -5.42 -1.09 5.58
CA ILE A 121 -5.24 0.27 6.05
C ILE A 121 -6.06 1.24 5.20
N MET A 122 -6.00 1.13 3.88
CA MET A 122 -6.70 2.03 2.96
C MET A 122 -8.22 1.91 3.07
N GLN A 123 -8.75 0.71 3.29
CA GLN A 123 -10.18 0.52 3.56
C GLN A 123 -10.63 1.19 4.85
N ASN A 124 -9.79 1.16 5.90
CA ASN A 124 -10.08 1.77 7.19
C ASN A 124 -9.95 3.29 7.18
N VAL A 125 -9.04 3.83 6.41
CA VAL A 125 -8.89 5.30 6.19
C VAL A 125 -10.03 5.88 5.36
N ARG A 126 -10.92 5.03 4.80
CA ARG A 126 -12.08 5.41 3.99
C ARG A 126 -11.78 6.17 2.69
N VAL A 127 -10.54 6.16 2.23
CA VAL A 127 -10.17 6.79 0.95
C VAL A 127 -10.98 6.18 -0.20
N ASP A 128 -11.12 4.86 -0.21
CA ASP A 128 -11.84 4.14 -1.28
C ASP A 128 -13.36 4.36 -1.23
N LYS A 129 -13.91 4.68 -0.06
CA LYS A 129 -15.35 4.95 0.11
C LYS A 129 -15.70 6.42 -0.12
N SER A 130 -14.71 7.27 -0.32
CA SER A 130 -14.92 8.68 -0.60
C SER A 130 -15.50 8.88 -2.00
N GLN A 131 -16.53 9.73 -2.09
CA GLN A 131 -17.02 10.26 -3.38
C GLN A 131 -16.03 11.30 -3.96
N ALA A 132 -15.06 11.71 -3.17
CA ALA A 132 -13.98 12.61 -3.56
C ALA A 132 -13.05 11.92 -4.56
N GLY A 133 -12.71 12.62 -5.64
CA GLY A 133 -11.86 12.08 -6.71
C GLY A 133 -12.07 12.87 -7.98
N ILE A 134 -11.50 12.39 -9.06
CA ILE A 134 -11.64 12.95 -10.39
C ILE A 134 -12.60 12.07 -11.18
N LYS A 135 -13.65 12.65 -11.76
CA LYS A 135 -14.60 11.93 -12.58
C LYS A 135 -14.18 11.94 -14.05
N ILE A 136 -13.65 10.82 -14.52
CA ILE A 136 -13.25 10.64 -15.91
C ILE A 136 -14.10 9.53 -16.52
N SER A 137 -14.82 9.84 -17.59
CA SER A 137 -15.68 8.88 -18.32
C SER A 137 -16.65 8.10 -17.40
N GLY A 138 -17.23 8.78 -16.40
CA GLY A 138 -18.18 8.18 -15.45
C GLY A 138 -17.54 7.35 -14.34
N ARG A 139 -16.23 7.25 -14.29
CA ARG A 139 -15.49 6.58 -13.20
C ARG A 139 -14.89 7.61 -12.26
N ASN A 140 -15.04 7.38 -10.96
CA ASN A 140 -14.38 8.18 -9.94
C ASN A 140 -12.99 7.60 -9.64
N ILE A 141 -11.94 8.38 -9.85
CA ILE A 141 -10.55 8.01 -9.58
C ILE A 141 -10.03 8.92 -8.48
N ASN A 142 -9.79 8.37 -7.31
CA ASN A 142 -9.31 9.13 -6.14
C ASN A 142 -7.92 8.70 -5.66
N ASN A 143 -7.46 7.51 -6.02
CA ASN A 143 -6.13 7.04 -5.66
C ASN A 143 -5.56 6.04 -6.69
N LEU A 144 -4.24 5.95 -6.73
CA LEU A 144 -3.47 4.91 -7.40
C LEU A 144 -2.40 4.42 -6.42
N ARG A 145 -2.14 3.11 -6.39
CA ARG A 145 -1.24 2.49 -5.41
C ARG A 145 -0.19 1.62 -6.06
N HIS A 146 1.02 1.81 -5.58
CA HIS A 146 2.14 0.90 -5.84
C HIS A 146 2.72 0.48 -4.47
N ALA A 147 3.96 0.84 -4.11
CA ALA A 147 4.42 0.90 -2.72
C ALA A 147 3.94 2.23 -2.10
N ASP A 148 3.97 3.27 -2.89
CA ASP A 148 3.53 4.62 -2.57
C ASP A 148 2.09 4.86 -3.04
N ILE A 149 1.45 5.87 -2.47
CA ILE A 149 0.07 6.22 -2.77
C ILE A 149 0.05 7.54 -3.52
N THR A 150 -0.73 7.60 -4.59
CA THR A 150 -1.07 8.84 -5.27
C THR A 150 -2.53 9.13 -5.02
N LEU A 151 -2.84 10.25 -4.36
CA LEU A 151 -4.20 10.74 -4.16
C LEU A 151 -4.54 11.79 -5.22
N MET A 152 -5.80 11.81 -5.66
CA MET A 152 -6.28 12.74 -6.68
C MET A 152 -7.63 13.32 -6.30
N ALA A 153 -7.84 14.60 -6.61
CA ALA A 153 -9.10 15.30 -6.35
C ALA A 153 -9.31 16.46 -7.34
N GLU A 154 -10.56 16.91 -7.48
CA GLU A 154 -10.96 18.05 -8.31
C GLU A 154 -10.57 19.40 -7.69
N ASN A 155 -10.31 19.46 -6.38
CA ASN A 155 -9.89 20.67 -5.68
C ASN A 155 -8.97 20.35 -4.49
N GLU A 156 -8.27 21.39 -4.03
CA GLU A 156 -7.28 21.29 -2.96
C GLU A 156 -7.89 20.88 -1.60
N GLU A 157 -9.06 21.38 -1.27
CA GLU A 157 -9.74 21.07 -0.01
C GLU A 157 -10.12 19.59 0.06
N THR A 158 -10.67 19.06 -1.01
CA THR A 158 -11.00 17.65 -1.15
C THR A 158 -9.75 16.77 -1.02
N LEU A 159 -8.62 17.21 -1.61
CA LEU A 159 -7.36 16.50 -1.52
C LEU A 159 -6.82 16.47 -0.08
N LYS A 160 -6.91 17.60 0.65
CA LYS A 160 -6.54 17.68 2.08
C LYS A 160 -7.40 16.75 2.94
N ASN A 161 -8.70 16.69 2.67
CA ASN A 161 -9.62 15.78 3.36
C ASN A 161 -9.28 14.30 3.10
N LEU A 162 -8.89 13.95 1.87
CA LEU A 162 -8.42 12.60 1.53
C LEU A 162 -7.13 12.23 2.26
N LYS A 163 -6.23 13.19 2.46
CA LYS A 163 -4.98 13.00 3.21
C LYS A 163 -5.21 12.85 4.73
N GLY A 164 -6.38 13.23 5.23
CA GLY A 164 -6.72 13.18 6.65
C GLY A 164 -6.24 14.39 7.44
N GLU A 165 -5.80 15.45 6.79
CA GLU A 165 -5.55 16.74 7.43
C GLU A 165 -6.90 17.41 7.72
N LYS A 166 -7.32 17.36 8.98
CA LYS A 166 -8.39 18.24 9.47
C LYS A 166 -7.78 19.63 9.60
N GLY A 167 -8.33 20.58 8.84
CA GLY A 167 -8.05 22.01 9.00
C GLY A 167 -8.43 22.54 10.37
#